data_dd204b2f85ab337f42dcce23ff38f24a
#
_entry.id   dd204b2f85ab337f42dcce23ff38f24a
#
_cell.length_a   1.000
_cell.length_b   1.000
_cell.length_c   1.000
_cell.angle_alpha   90.00
_cell.angle_beta   90.00
_cell.angle_gamma   90.00
#
_symmetry.space_group_name_H-M   'P 1'
#
loop_
_entity.id
_entity.type
_entity.pdbx_description
1 polymer ?
#
loop_
_entity_poly.entity_id
_entity_poly.type
_entity_poly.pdbx_seq_one_letter_code
_entity_poly.pdbx_strand_id
1 'polypeptide(L)' 'MWMWRENGLEHYKHIDSRRYLILDAEGHCYGRQGDQLVRVDFRKEFRRVTEAISV' A
#
# COMPACT_ATOMS: atom_id res chain seq x y z
N MET A 1 2.82 -9.48 -1.38
CA MET A 1 2.88 -10.04 -2.75
C MET A 1 2.63 -8.95 -3.77
N TRP A 2 3.52 -8.87 -4.75
CA TRP A 2 3.35 -7.92 -5.86
C TRP A 2 2.15 -8.35 -6.72
N MET A 3 1.32 -7.39 -7.08
CA MET A 3 0.13 -7.67 -7.88
C MET A 3 0.24 -7.14 -9.30
N TRP A 4 0.43 -5.83 -9.45
CA TRP A 4 0.58 -5.24 -10.78
C TRP A 4 1.18 -3.84 -10.68
N ARG A 5 1.56 -3.33 -11.85
CA ARG A 5 2.06 -1.96 -11.99
C ARG A 5 1.10 -1.17 -12.87
N GLU A 6 0.77 0.05 -12.45
CA GLU A 6 -0.10 0.92 -13.22
C GLU A 6 0.32 2.37 -13.01
N ASN A 7 0.53 3.09 -14.09
CA ASN A 7 0.94 4.50 -14.06
C ASN A 7 2.15 4.75 -13.18
N GLY A 8 3.13 3.84 -13.23
CA GLY A 8 4.34 3.99 -12.44
C GLY A 8 4.19 3.61 -10.98
N LEU A 9 3.06 3.09 -10.59
CA LEU A 9 2.81 2.67 -9.21
C LEU A 9 2.79 1.15 -9.10
N GLU A 10 3.56 0.64 -8.15
CA GLU A 10 3.60 -0.79 -7.87
C GLU A 10 2.57 -1.11 -6.80
N HIS A 11 1.71 -2.07 -7.06
CA HIS A 11 0.66 -2.48 -6.15
C HIS A 11 1.01 -3.81 -5.50
N TYR A 12 1.13 -3.80 -4.18
CA TYR A 12 1.39 -5.01 -3.39
C TYR A 12 0.19 -5.33 -2.53
N LYS A 13 -0.05 -6.61 -2.33
CA LYS A 13 -1.14 -7.07 -1.48
C LYS A 13 -0.59 -7.93 -0.37
N HIS A 14 -0.98 -7.63 0.85
CA HIS A 14 -0.61 -8.46 1.99
C HIS A 14 -1.57 -9.66 2.02
N ILE A 15 -1.00 -10.87 2.01
CA ILE A 15 -1.79 -12.08 1.87
C ILE A 15 -2.80 -12.27 3.00
N ASP A 16 -2.38 -12.01 4.23
CA ASP A 16 -3.24 -12.26 5.39
C ASP A 16 -4.28 -11.17 5.62
N SER A 17 -3.88 -9.90 5.55
CA SER A 17 -4.80 -8.79 5.80
C SER A 17 -5.62 -8.45 4.57
N ARG A 18 -5.14 -8.82 3.39
CA ARG A 18 -5.72 -8.50 2.09
C ARG A 18 -5.78 -7.01 1.81
N ARG A 19 -4.96 -6.24 2.52
CA ARG A 19 -4.84 -4.81 2.29
C ARG A 19 -3.71 -4.54 1.30
N TYR A 20 -3.82 -3.43 0.57
CA TYR A 20 -2.86 -3.08 -0.46
C TYR A 20 -1.86 -2.04 0.02
N LEU A 21 -0.64 -2.17 -0.49
CA LEU A 21 0.42 -1.20 -0.30
C LEU A 21 0.84 -0.72 -1.68
N ILE A 22 0.77 0.58 -1.91
CA ILE A 22 1.05 1.19 -3.21
C ILE A 22 2.30 2.03 -3.11
N LEU A 23 3.29 1.73 -3.96
CA LEU A 23 4.57 2.42 -3.94
C LEU A 23 4.92 2.93 -5.34
N ASP A 24 5.59 4.09 -5.40
CA ASP A 24 6.11 4.59 -6.67
C ASP A 24 7.58 4.15 -6.84
N ALA A 25 8.20 4.58 -7.95
CA ALA A 25 9.57 4.19 -8.25
C ALA A 25 10.59 4.76 -7.25
N GLU A 26 10.22 5.80 -6.54
CA GLU A 26 11.09 6.44 -5.56
C GLU A 26 10.89 5.90 -4.14
N GLY A 27 9.97 4.96 -3.97
CA GLY A 27 9.69 4.38 -2.68
C GLY A 27 8.68 5.14 -1.85
N HIS A 28 8.00 6.11 -2.45
CA HIS A 28 6.93 6.84 -1.75
C HIS A 28 5.67 5.99 -1.71
N CYS A 29 4.97 6.06 -0.59
CA CYS A 29 3.78 5.26 -0.38
C CYS A 29 2.51 6.09 -0.58
N TYR A 30 1.45 5.46 -1.09
CA TYR A 30 0.19 6.12 -1.36
C TYR A 30 -0.96 5.34 -0.74
N GLY A 31 -1.92 6.09 -0.21
CA GLY A 31 -3.15 5.52 0.33
C GLY A 31 -4.33 6.02 -0.48
N ARG A 32 -5.39 5.23 -0.52
CA ARG A 32 -6.59 5.61 -1.24
C ARG A 32 -7.54 6.37 -0.32
N GLN A 33 -7.99 7.55 -0.79
CA GLN A 33 -9.02 8.31 -0.10
C GLN A 33 -10.13 8.59 -1.12
N GLY A 34 -11.24 7.89 -1.00
CA GLY A 34 -12.29 7.97 -1.99
C GLY A 34 -11.78 7.50 -3.33
N ASP A 35 -11.84 8.36 -4.34
CA ASP A 35 -11.36 8.01 -5.68
C ASP A 35 -9.95 8.51 -5.95
N GLN A 36 -9.28 9.04 -4.93
CA GLN A 36 -7.96 9.63 -5.10
C GLN A 36 -6.89 8.89 -4.32
N LEU A 37 -5.67 8.92 -4.85
CA LEU A 37 -4.49 8.42 -4.16
C LEU A 37 -3.77 9.61 -3.56
N VAL A 38 -3.46 9.54 -2.26
CA VAL A 38 -2.74 10.59 -1.56
C VAL A 38 -1.46 10.03 -0.98
N ARG A 39 -0.42 10.85 -0.95
CA ARG A 39 0.86 10.41 -0.40
C ARG A 39 0.75 10.26 1.11
N VAL A 40 1.22 9.13 1.63
CA VAL A 40 1.15 8.83 3.06
C VAL A 40 2.52 8.36 3.55
N ASP A 41 2.68 8.34 4.88
CA ASP A 41 3.91 7.87 5.49
C ASP A 41 4.03 6.36 5.33
N PHE A 42 5.17 5.92 4.77
CA PHE A 42 5.40 4.50 4.51
C PHE A 42 5.28 3.66 5.77
N ARG A 43 5.87 4.12 6.88
CA ARG A 43 5.86 3.33 8.11
C ARG A 43 4.45 3.16 8.65
N LYS A 44 3.64 4.20 8.58
CA LYS A 44 2.25 4.13 9.03
C LYS A 44 1.44 3.19 8.14
N GLU A 45 1.63 3.31 6.83
CA GLU A 45 0.90 2.43 5.91
C GLU A 45 1.33 0.99 6.04
N PHE A 46 2.62 0.75 6.16
CA PHE A 46 3.13 -0.60 6.33
C PHE A 46 2.57 -1.23 7.60
N ARG A 47 2.52 -0.45 8.68
CA ARG A 47 1.96 -0.92 9.92
C ARG A 47 0.46 -1.23 9.79
N ARG A 48 -0.29 -0.34 9.14
CA ARG A 48 -1.71 -0.54 8.93
C ARG A 48 -1.98 -1.83 8.15
N VAL A 49 -1.17 -2.08 7.13
CA VAL A 49 -1.34 -3.26 6.29
C VAL A 49 -1.00 -4.54 7.05
N THR A 50 0.04 -4.50 7.89
CA THR A 50 0.52 -5.70 8.57
C THR A 50 -0.14 -5.97 9.92
N GLU A 51 -0.53 -4.93 10.65
CA GLU A 51 -1.13 -5.11 11.98
C GLU A 51 -2.50 -5.75 11.96
N ALA A 52 -3.16 -5.76 10.82
CA ALA A 52 -4.47 -6.38 10.70
C ALA A 52 -4.45 -7.87 11.01
N ILE A 53 -3.25 -8.45 11.14
CA ILE A 53 -3.10 -9.87 11.43
C ILE A 53 -2.90 -10.14 12.92
N SER A 54 -2.56 -9.11 13.68
CA SER A 54 -2.17 -9.26 15.07
C SER A 54 -3.38 -9.19 16.00
N VAL A 55 -4.25 -10.10 15.90
CA VAL A 55 -5.45 -10.06 16.74
C VAL A 55 -5.42 -11.18 17.76
#